data_d1bcf0e64144fabbe976ed963d3262e3
#
_entry.id   d1bcf0e64144fabbe976ed963d3262e3
#
_cell.length_a   1.000
_cell.length_b   1.000
_cell.length_c   1.000
_cell.angle_alpha   90.00
_cell.angle_beta   90.00
_cell.angle_gamma   90.00
#
_symmetry.space_group_name_H-M   'P 1'
#
loop_
_entity.id
_entity.type
_entity.pdbx_description
1 polymer ?
#
loop_
_entity_poly.entity_id
_entity_poly.type
_entity_poly.pdbx_seq_one_letter_code
_entity_poly.pdbx_strand_id
1 'polypeptide(L)'
;MNFPAAVDNFEALSGLKGELHLAIGVFDGVHLGHKAVIESAVFSARRSGVVAARQKSLQEGSDRGGIAGVLTFDPHPSRLFRPKDPTRLIMPIEMKTSMLHEVGVDCVICKHFDHTFASIPADQFLSHLKAALPALKSIYVGENFRFGQKRAGDVATLIESGRALNLGVFSAERIKHNGEPISSTRIRKELETGEIEAVNDLLGYNYTARGRIVGGAKLGRTIGFPTLNLPWQPECLPRYGVYLVSFRESGSKDWQVGVANYGIKPTVANADQMPALEVHGLDATELSINDAIEVEWLKFIRPEQKFASAKELKAQIAKDCVTAKELAE
;
A
#
# COMPACT_ATOMS: atom_id res chain seq x y z
N MET A 1 -7.80 11.98 20.06
CA MET A 1 -6.86 10.95 20.51
C MET A 1 -5.80 10.83 19.45
N ASN A 2 -4.53 10.88 19.82
CA ASN A 2 -3.48 10.43 18.92
C ASN A 2 -3.43 8.90 19.05
N PHE A 3 -3.95 8.18 18.09
CA PHE A 3 -3.69 6.75 17.98
C PHE A 3 -2.24 6.55 17.53
N PRO A 4 -1.53 5.51 18.01
CA PRO A 4 -0.27 5.10 17.39
C PRO A 4 -0.53 4.74 15.92
N ALA A 5 0.49 4.90 15.07
CA ALA A 5 0.38 4.64 13.62
C ALA A 5 -0.18 3.24 13.31
N ALA A 6 0.19 2.24 14.10
CA ALA A 6 -0.43 0.91 14.12
C ALA A 6 -0.31 0.29 15.51
N VAL A 7 -1.22 -0.62 15.84
CA VAL A 7 -1.15 -1.48 17.03
C VAL A 7 -1.07 -2.94 16.57
N ASP A 8 -0.33 -3.76 17.27
CA ASP A 8 -0.06 -5.16 16.93
C ASP A 8 -1.05 -6.15 17.58
N ASN A 9 -1.84 -5.66 18.54
CA ASN A 9 -2.81 -6.49 19.28
C ASN A 9 -4.12 -5.75 19.54
N PHE A 10 -5.15 -6.51 19.93
CA PHE A 10 -6.46 -5.97 20.27
C PHE A 10 -6.51 -5.26 21.63
N GLU A 11 -5.62 -5.61 22.53
CA GLU A 11 -5.60 -5.11 23.92
C GLU A 11 -5.41 -3.58 23.97
N ALA A 12 -4.58 -3.05 23.06
CA ALA A 12 -4.36 -1.63 22.93
C ALA A 12 -5.65 -0.83 22.63
N LEU A 13 -6.67 -1.49 22.10
CA LEU A 13 -7.96 -0.90 21.73
C LEU A 13 -9.13 -1.36 22.62
N SER A 14 -8.90 -2.19 23.62
CA SER A 14 -9.96 -2.70 24.51
C SER A 14 -10.68 -1.59 25.29
N GLY A 15 -9.99 -0.48 25.58
CA GLY A 15 -10.51 0.70 26.27
C GLY A 15 -11.11 1.79 25.36
N LEU A 16 -11.33 1.53 24.08
CA LEU A 16 -11.90 2.50 23.15
C LEU A 16 -13.27 2.99 23.62
N LYS A 17 -13.43 4.31 23.66
CA LYS A 17 -14.71 4.97 23.90
C LYS A 17 -15.30 5.45 22.57
N GLY A 18 -16.45 4.94 22.20
CA GLY A 18 -17.12 5.22 20.93
C GLY A 18 -17.39 3.94 20.13
N GLU A 19 -18.12 4.06 19.01
CA GLU A 19 -18.46 2.93 18.16
C GLU A 19 -17.32 2.67 17.15
N LEU A 20 -16.76 1.44 17.15
CA LEU A 20 -15.73 1.03 16.22
C LEU A 20 -16.36 0.44 14.95
N HIS A 21 -16.08 1.06 13.82
CA HIS A 21 -16.43 0.62 12.48
C HIS A 21 -15.18 0.04 11.82
N LEU A 22 -15.11 -1.29 11.64
CA LEU A 22 -13.87 -2.01 11.33
C LEU A 22 -13.87 -2.59 9.92
N ALA A 23 -12.99 -2.11 9.05
CA ALA A 23 -12.71 -2.76 7.78
C ALA A 23 -11.70 -3.89 7.98
N ILE A 24 -11.96 -5.08 7.41
CA ILE A 24 -11.09 -6.26 7.58
C ILE A 24 -10.57 -6.73 6.23
N GLY A 25 -9.25 -6.82 6.09
CA GLY A 25 -8.61 -7.31 4.87
C GLY A 25 -7.09 -7.29 4.92
N VAL A 26 -6.46 -7.91 3.95
CA VAL A 26 -5.00 -7.84 3.78
C VAL A 26 -4.56 -6.46 3.29
N PHE A 27 -5.37 -5.83 2.46
CA PHE A 27 -5.21 -4.48 1.91
C PHE A 27 -3.83 -4.21 1.28
N ASP A 28 -3.22 -5.24 0.67
CA ASP A 28 -1.95 -5.09 -0.03
C ASP A 28 -2.13 -4.25 -1.30
N GLY A 29 -1.40 -3.11 -1.35
CA GLY A 29 -1.52 -2.13 -2.41
C GLY A 29 -2.61 -1.07 -2.19
N VAL A 30 -3.45 -1.13 -1.16
CA VAL A 30 -4.54 -0.16 -0.86
C VAL A 30 -5.23 0.38 -2.12
N HIS A 31 -5.47 -0.50 -3.10
CA HIS A 31 -6.02 -0.18 -4.42
C HIS A 31 -7.50 0.30 -4.33
N LEU A 32 -8.07 0.79 -5.42
CA LEU A 32 -9.44 1.35 -5.45
C LEU A 32 -10.48 0.41 -4.85
N GLY A 33 -10.39 -0.91 -5.11
CA GLY A 33 -11.28 -1.90 -4.48
C GLY A 33 -11.11 -2.01 -2.97
N HIS A 34 -9.92 -1.81 -2.44
CA HIS A 34 -9.67 -1.74 -1.00
C HIS A 34 -10.20 -0.43 -0.41
N LYS A 35 -9.97 0.69 -1.10
CA LYS A 35 -10.47 2.01 -0.67
C LYS A 35 -11.98 1.98 -0.49
N ALA A 36 -12.76 1.37 -1.40
CA ALA A 36 -14.21 1.27 -1.29
C ALA A 36 -14.68 0.59 0.01
N VAL A 37 -14.00 -0.49 0.44
CA VAL A 37 -14.29 -1.16 1.72
C VAL A 37 -13.94 -0.26 2.90
N ILE A 38 -12.78 0.37 2.87
CA ILE A 38 -12.25 1.20 3.95
C ILE A 38 -13.07 2.47 4.11
N GLU A 39 -13.36 3.16 3.01
CA GLU A 39 -14.18 4.38 2.98
C GLU A 39 -15.59 4.16 3.50
N SER A 40 -16.16 2.96 3.29
CA SER A 40 -17.45 2.59 3.87
C SER A 40 -17.41 2.58 5.40
N ALA A 41 -16.33 2.07 6.00
CA ALA A 41 -16.12 2.11 7.45
C ALA A 41 -15.89 3.55 7.94
N VAL A 42 -15.06 4.33 7.24
CA VAL A 42 -14.79 5.74 7.54
C VAL A 42 -16.09 6.55 7.49
N PHE A 43 -16.87 6.40 6.43
CA PHE A 43 -18.16 7.10 6.29
C PHE A 43 -19.11 6.79 7.44
N SER A 44 -19.23 5.52 7.83
CA SER A 44 -20.10 5.11 8.94
C SER A 44 -19.63 5.66 10.28
N ALA A 45 -18.31 5.66 10.53
CA ALA A 45 -17.74 6.26 11.74
C ALA A 45 -18.04 7.77 11.82
N ARG A 46 -17.88 8.50 10.70
CA ARG A 46 -18.18 9.95 10.68
C ARG A 46 -19.68 10.23 10.90
N ARG A 47 -20.56 9.41 10.35
CA ARG A 47 -22.02 9.53 10.58
C ARG A 47 -22.41 9.27 12.03
N SER A 48 -21.87 8.23 12.65
CA SER A 48 -22.10 7.95 14.09
C SER A 48 -21.71 9.15 14.95
N GLY A 49 -20.62 9.82 14.61
CA GLY A 49 -20.18 11.06 15.29
C GLY A 49 -21.17 12.20 15.18
N VAL A 50 -21.75 12.42 14.00
CA VAL A 50 -22.76 13.48 13.79
C VAL A 50 -24.05 13.19 14.59
N VAL A 51 -24.50 11.93 14.62
CA VAL A 51 -25.69 11.52 15.38
C VAL A 51 -25.44 11.72 16.87
N ALA A 52 -24.28 11.29 17.38
CA ALA A 52 -23.91 11.48 18.79
C ALA A 52 -23.85 12.98 19.16
N ALA A 53 -23.25 13.82 18.32
CA ALA A 53 -23.19 15.26 18.54
C ALA A 53 -24.57 15.93 18.57
N ARG A 54 -25.51 15.50 17.72
CA ARG A 54 -26.90 16.00 17.73
C ARG A 54 -27.68 15.55 18.98
N GLN A 55 -27.45 14.34 19.49
CA GLN A 55 -28.07 13.85 20.71
C GLN A 55 -27.49 14.51 21.97
N LYS A 56 -26.25 14.97 21.94
CA LYS A 56 -25.56 15.68 23.02
C LYS A 56 -26.16 17.05 23.36
N SER A 57 -26.76 17.72 22.38
CA SER A 57 -27.47 18.97 22.68
C SER A 57 -28.61 18.76 23.72
N LEU A 58 -28.87 17.50 24.08
CA LEU A 58 -29.89 17.08 25.05
C LEU A 58 -29.33 16.46 26.35
N GLN A 59 -28.03 16.10 26.41
CA GLN A 59 -27.41 15.53 27.62
C GLN A 59 -25.89 15.75 27.62
N GLU A 60 -25.36 16.46 28.60
CA GLU A 60 -23.91 16.63 28.83
C GLU A 60 -23.25 15.29 29.22
N GLY A 61 -22.24 14.84 28.49
CA GLY A 61 -21.37 13.78 29.01
C GLY A 61 -20.68 12.80 28.08
N SER A 62 -20.97 12.69 26.79
CA SER A 62 -20.26 11.72 25.92
C SER A 62 -19.69 12.37 24.68
N ASP A 63 -18.37 12.50 24.59
CA ASP A 63 -17.66 13.33 23.61
C ASP A 63 -17.02 12.57 22.43
N ARG A 64 -17.56 11.46 21.95
CA ARG A 64 -16.90 10.77 20.84
C ARG A 64 -17.86 10.17 19.83
N GLY A 65 -17.67 10.59 18.58
CA GLY A 65 -18.22 9.97 17.41
C GLY A 65 -17.68 8.56 17.17
N GLY A 66 -18.06 7.94 16.06
CA GLY A 66 -17.54 6.65 15.64
C GLY A 66 -16.03 6.72 15.31
N ILE A 67 -15.38 5.59 15.43
CA ILE A 67 -13.95 5.38 15.14
C ILE A 67 -13.87 4.49 13.90
N ALA A 68 -13.15 4.93 12.88
CA ALA A 68 -12.86 4.13 11.71
C ALA A 68 -11.60 3.30 11.97
N GLY A 69 -11.73 1.98 11.99
CA GLY A 69 -10.61 1.06 12.18
C GLY A 69 -10.36 0.18 10.95
N VAL A 70 -9.13 -0.25 10.81
CA VAL A 70 -8.71 -1.31 9.87
C VAL A 70 -8.06 -2.45 10.64
N LEU A 71 -8.49 -3.68 10.37
CA LEU A 71 -7.79 -4.90 10.76
C LEU A 71 -7.07 -5.46 9.53
N THR A 72 -5.76 -5.42 9.55
CA THR A 72 -4.88 -6.03 8.55
C THR A 72 -3.89 -6.97 9.22
N PHE A 73 -3.05 -7.63 8.43
CA PHE A 73 -2.21 -8.72 8.90
C PHE A 73 -0.75 -8.51 8.51
N ASP A 74 0.14 -8.79 9.48
CA ASP A 74 1.58 -8.90 9.28
C ASP A 74 2.12 -10.01 10.19
N PRO A 75 2.82 -11.03 9.63
CA PRO A 75 3.05 -11.23 8.19
C PRO A 75 1.79 -11.52 7.38
N HIS A 76 1.88 -11.34 6.06
CA HIS A 76 0.81 -11.71 5.13
C HIS A 76 0.42 -13.19 5.31
N PRO A 77 -0.88 -13.56 5.32
CA PRO A 77 -1.33 -14.94 5.56
C PRO A 77 -0.65 -16.01 4.69
N SER A 78 -0.22 -15.65 3.48
CA SER A 78 0.50 -16.58 2.61
C SER A 78 1.85 -17.04 3.18
N ARG A 79 2.48 -16.25 4.06
CA ARG A 79 3.74 -16.64 4.72
C ARG A 79 3.54 -17.89 5.58
N LEU A 80 2.37 -17.98 6.21
CA LEU A 80 2.00 -19.14 7.02
C LEU A 80 1.64 -20.35 6.16
N PHE A 81 0.79 -20.15 5.13
CA PHE A 81 0.21 -21.26 4.37
C PHE A 81 1.05 -21.70 3.17
N ARG A 82 1.91 -20.85 2.65
CA ARG A 82 2.80 -21.10 1.50
C ARG A 82 4.20 -20.57 1.76
N PRO A 83 4.92 -21.06 2.79
CA PRO A 83 6.20 -20.50 3.21
C PRO A 83 7.30 -20.59 2.13
N LYS A 84 7.19 -21.56 1.21
CA LYS A 84 8.17 -21.72 0.09
C LYS A 84 7.90 -20.78 -1.07
N ASP A 85 6.66 -20.31 -1.25
CA ASP A 85 6.25 -19.40 -2.30
C ASP A 85 5.19 -18.41 -1.74
N PRO A 86 5.59 -17.51 -0.84
CA PRO A 86 4.67 -16.52 -0.30
C PRO A 86 4.31 -15.47 -1.34
N THR A 87 3.15 -14.84 -1.15
CA THR A 87 2.75 -13.70 -1.97
C THR A 87 3.77 -12.57 -1.81
N ARG A 88 4.28 -12.07 -2.91
CA ARG A 88 5.16 -10.90 -2.97
C ARG A 88 4.34 -9.64 -2.76
N LEU A 89 4.65 -8.86 -1.74
CA LEU A 89 3.87 -7.68 -1.38
C LEU A 89 4.11 -6.53 -2.37
N ILE A 90 3.02 -5.79 -2.68
CA ILE A 90 3.07 -4.59 -3.52
C ILE A 90 3.75 -3.45 -2.76
N MET A 91 3.56 -3.40 -1.44
CA MET A 91 4.13 -2.36 -0.58
C MET A 91 4.48 -2.92 0.82
N PRO A 92 5.48 -2.34 1.51
CA PRO A 92 5.79 -2.68 2.88
C PRO A 92 4.68 -2.21 3.84
N ILE A 93 4.67 -2.78 5.06
CA ILE A 93 3.62 -2.52 6.07
C ILE A 93 3.58 -1.06 6.51
N GLU A 94 4.73 -0.40 6.61
CA GLU A 94 4.84 1.00 7.02
C GLU A 94 4.14 1.92 6.00
N MET A 95 4.36 1.68 4.71
CA MET A 95 3.70 2.42 3.64
C MET A 95 2.20 2.14 3.62
N LYS A 96 1.80 0.87 3.76
CA LYS A 96 0.39 0.49 3.86
C LYS A 96 -0.32 1.21 5.00
N THR A 97 0.29 1.24 6.18
CA THR A 97 -0.26 1.90 7.36
C THR A 97 -0.44 3.41 7.15
N SER A 98 0.58 4.08 6.59
CA SER A 98 0.50 5.51 6.23
C SER A 98 -0.67 5.78 5.29
N MET A 99 -0.79 4.99 4.21
CA MET A 99 -1.86 5.17 3.23
C MET A 99 -3.25 4.90 3.80
N LEU A 100 -3.39 3.94 4.73
CA LEU A 100 -4.66 3.71 5.42
C LEU A 100 -5.11 4.94 6.22
N HIS A 101 -4.17 5.61 6.90
CA HIS A 101 -4.48 6.87 7.58
C HIS A 101 -4.83 8.01 6.60
N GLU A 102 -4.16 8.08 5.45
CA GLU A 102 -4.48 9.06 4.39
C GLU A 102 -5.91 8.89 3.84
N VAL A 103 -6.42 7.64 3.79
CA VAL A 103 -7.84 7.35 3.45
C VAL A 103 -8.81 7.78 4.56
N GLY A 104 -8.32 8.17 5.74
CA GLY A 104 -9.13 8.66 6.84
C GLY A 104 -9.41 7.65 7.96
N VAL A 105 -8.64 6.56 8.01
CA VAL A 105 -8.69 5.58 9.10
C VAL A 105 -8.09 6.18 10.37
N ASP A 106 -8.79 6.05 11.49
CA ASP A 106 -8.36 6.56 12.79
C ASP A 106 -7.36 5.60 13.47
N CYS A 107 -7.55 4.28 13.32
CA CYS A 107 -6.67 3.28 13.91
C CYS A 107 -6.46 2.07 12.99
N VAL A 108 -5.22 1.57 12.96
CA VAL A 108 -4.83 0.38 12.21
C VAL A 108 -4.40 -0.71 13.18
N ILE A 109 -5.05 -1.86 13.12
CA ILE A 109 -4.65 -3.08 13.84
C ILE A 109 -3.88 -3.95 12.87
N CYS A 110 -2.58 -4.07 13.09
CA CYS A 110 -1.70 -4.93 12.32
C CYS A 110 -1.52 -6.26 13.05
N LYS A 111 -2.51 -7.13 12.95
CA LYS A 111 -2.55 -8.38 13.71
C LYS A 111 -1.49 -9.35 13.21
N HIS A 112 -0.66 -9.85 14.11
CA HIS A 112 0.23 -10.95 13.79
C HIS A 112 -0.57 -12.18 13.36
N PHE A 113 -0.34 -12.64 12.11
CA PHE A 113 -1.06 -13.77 11.54
C PHE A 113 -0.29 -15.07 11.78
N ASP A 114 -0.71 -15.81 12.81
CA ASP A 114 -0.12 -17.08 13.25
C ASP A 114 -1.11 -18.24 13.16
N HIS A 115 -0.64 -19.43 13.52
CA HIS A 115 -1.46 -20.63 13.58
C HIS A 115 -2.64 -20.51 14.55
N THR A 116 -2.47 -19.79 15.65
CA THR A 116 -3.52 -19.58 16.66
C THR A 116 -4.67 -18.81 16.07
N PHE A 117 -4.38 -17.64 15.46
CA PHE A 117 -5.40 -16.81 14.80
C PHE A 117 -6.03 -17.53 13.59
N ALA A 118 -5.22 -18.24 12.80
CA ALA A 118 -5.67 -18.98 11.62
C ALA A 118 -6.56 -20.19 11.96
N SER A 119 -6.51 -20.71 13.20
CA SER A 119 -7.30 -21.84 13.65
C SER A 119 -8.67 -21.48 14.21
N ILE A 120 -8.99 -20.18 14.36
CA ILE A 120 -10.29 -19.73 14.86
C ILE A 120 -11.39 -20.25 13.92
N PRO A 121 -12.39 -21.03 14.40
CA PRO A 121 -13.51 -21.48 13.59
C PRO A 121 -14.30 -20.29 13.03
N ALA A 122 -14.90 -20.46 11.85
CA ALA A 122 -15.61 -19.36 11.20
C ALA A 122 -16.81 -18.85 12.02
N ASP A 123 -17.54 -19.73 12.65
CA ASP A 123 -18.68 -19.42 13.54
C ASP A 123 -18.26 -18.71 14.84
N GLN A 124 -17.01 -18.83 15.26
CA GLN A 124 -16.46 -18.17 16.45
C GLN A 124 -15.68 -16.89 16.14
N PHE A 125 -15.41 -16.59 14.86
CA PHE A 125 -14.56 -15.47 14.48
C PHE A 125 -15.09 -14.12 14.96
N LEU A 126 -16.37 -13.83 14.74
CA LEU A 126 -16.96 -12.57 15.17
C LEU A 126 -17.12 -12.45 16.68
N SER A 127 -17.47 -13.52 17.38
CA SER A 127 -17.52 -13.52 18.85
C SER A 127 -16.14 -13.28 19.46
N HIS A 128 -15.08 -13.87 18.87
CA HIS A 128 -13.69 -13.62 19.25
C HIS A 128 -13.33 -12.12 19.06
N LEU A 129 -13.64 -11.54 17.90
CA LEU A 129 -13.38 -10.12 17.65
C LEU A 129 -14.19 -9.22 18.59
N LYS A 130 -15.45 -9.52 18.84
CA LYS A 130 -16.30 -8.73 19.73
C LYS A 130 -15.85 -8.77 21.18
N ALA A 131 -15.36 -9.92 21.64
CA ALA A 131 -14.78 -10.06 22.98
C ALA A 131 -13.48 -9.25 23.13
N ALA A 132 -12.63 -9.27 22.10
CA ALA A 132 -11.37 -8.52 22.08
C ALA A 132 -11.56 -7.01 21.87
N LEU A 133 -12.60 -6.61 21.15
CA LEU A 133 -12.94 -5.23 20.81
C LEU A 133 -14.38 -4.91 21.22
N PRO A 134 -14.64 -4.64 22.52
CA PRO A 134 -16.00 -4.39 23.02
C PRO A 134 -16.72 -3.21 22.33
N ALA A 135 -15.96 -2.23 21.84
CA ALA A 135 -16.47 -1.07 21.08
C ALA A 135 -16.93 -1.42 19.65
N LEU A 136 -16.67 -2.64 19.16
CA LEU A 136 -17.01 -3.05 17.79
C LEU A 136 -18.51 -2.93 17.54
N LYS A 137 -18.87 -2.16 16.51
CA LYS A 137 -20.23 -1.87 16.09
C LYS A 137 -20.57 -2.46 14.74
N SER A 138 -19.64 -2.39 13.78
CA SER A 138 -19.85 -2.91 12.44
C SER A 138 -18.54 -3.33 11.77
N ILE A 139 -18.68 -4.23 10.80
CA ILE A 139 -17.61 -4.82 10.01
C ILE A 139 -17.84 -4.55 8.53
N TYR A 140 -16.76 -4.25 7.82
CA TYR A 140 -16.73 -3.96 6.40
C TYR A 140 -15.71 -4.87 5.72
N VAL A 141 -16.15 -5.59 4.69
CA VAL A 141 -15.34 -6.56 3.95
C VAL A 141 -15.61 -6.46 2.45
N GLY A 142 -14.75 -7.02 1.62
CA GLY A 142 -15.07 -7.23 0.20
C GLY A 142 -16.00 -8.44 0.01
N GLU A 143 -16.76 -8.49 -1.09
CA GLU A 143 -17.72 -9.57 -1.40
C GLU A 143 -17.12 -10.99 -1.43
N ASN A 144 -15.82 -11.11 -1.69
CA ASN A 144 -15.13 -12.40 -1.70
C ASN A 144 -14.33 -12.69 -0.43
N PHE A 145 -14.65 -11.99 0.63
CA PHE A 145 -13.98 -12.19 1.91
C PHE A 145 -14.13 -13.62 2.39
N ARG A 146 -13.02 -14.23 2.77
CA ARG A 146 -12.97 -15.57 3.36
C ARG A 146 -12.17 -15.53 4.65
N PHE A 147 -12.70 -16.16 5.70
CA PHE A 147 -12.13 -16.11 7.04
C PHE A 147 -12.29 -17.41 7.79
N GLY A 148 -11.73 -17.45 8.99
CA GLY A 148 -11.77 -18.61 9.88
C GLY A 148 -10.91 -19.77 9.39
N GLN A 149 -10.88 -20.81 10.19
CA GLN A 149 -10.09 -22.01 9.92
C GLN A 149 -10.38 -22.56 8.52
N LYS A 150 -9.32 -22.85 7.74
CA LYS A 150 -9.38 -23.34 6.35
C LYS A 150 -10.20 -22.46 5.41
N ARG A 151 -10.39 -21.17 5.74
CA ARG A 151 -11.21 -20.22 4.95
C ARG A 151 -12.69 -20.67 4.81
N ALA A 152 -13.22 -21.38 5.82
CA ALA A 152 -14.56 -21.94 5.76
C ALA A 152 -15.67 -20.89 5.80
N GLY A 153 -15.42 -19.72 6.44
CA GLY A 153 -16.37 -18.61 6.50
C GLY A 153 -16.37 -17.77 5.22
N ASP A 154 -17.54 -17.26 4.88
CA ASP A 154 -17.78 -16.30 3.81
C ASP A 154 -18.65 -15.13 4.31
N VAL A 155 -19.02 -14.22 3.40
CA VAL A 155 -19.83 -13.05 3.74
C VAL A 155 -21.21 -13.44 4.31
N ALA A 156 -21.83 -14.51 3.83
CA ALA A 156 -23.13 -14.98 4.34
C ALA A 156 -23.01 -15.44 5.80
N THR A 157 -22.00 -16.27 6.09
CA THR A 157 -21.66 -16.71 7.45
C THR A 157 -21.35 -15.52 8.37
N LEU A 158 -20.65 -14.49 7.85
CA LEU A 158 -20.31 -13.29 8.61
C LEU A 158 -21.56 -12.46 8.97
N ILE A 159 -22.51 -12.33 8.04
CA ILE A 159 -23.77 -11.62 8.24
C ILE A 159 -24.63 -12.35 9.30
N GLU A 160 -24.73 -13.66 9.22
CA GLU A 160 -25.47 -14.47 10.17
C GLU A 160 -24.92 -14.32 11.59
N SER A 161 -23.60 -14.50 11.74
CA SER A 161 -22.90 -14.31 13.01
C SER A 161 -23.04 -12.88 13.54
N GLY A 162 -23.01 -11.87 12.63
CA GLY A 162 -23.20 -10.46 12.98
C GLY A 162 -24.58 -10.18 13.56
N ARG A 163 -25.63 -10.75 12.98
CA ARG A 163 -27.00 -10.62 13.50
C ARG A 163 -27.14 -11.17 14.93
N ALA A 164 -26.55 -12.34 15.19
CA ALA A 164 -26.57 -12.95 16.53
C ALA A 164 -25.86 -12.09 17.59
N LEU A 165 -24.85 -11.29 17.18
CA LEU A 165 -24.07 -10.43 18.07
C LEU A 165 -24.51 -8.95 18.05
N ASN A 166 -25.58 -8.63 17.35
CA ASN A 166 -26.05 -7.25 17.13
C ASN A 166 -24.97 -6.34 16.51
N LEU A 167 -24.22 -6.88 15.55
CA LEU A 167 -23.20 -6.19 14.76
C LEU A 167 -23.68 -5.95 13.33
N GLY A 168 -23.46 -4.73 12.81
CA GLY A 168 -23.62 -4.47 11.38
C GLY A 168 -22.53 -5.19 10.57
N VAL A 169 -22.91 -5.86 9.49
CA VAL A 169 -21.95 -6.45 8.54
C VAL A 169 -22.27 -5.93 7.15
N PHE A 170 -21.27 -5.36 6.50
CA PHE A 170 -21.40 -4.73 5.18
C PHE A 170 -20.35 -5.32 4.23
N SER A 171 -20.79 -5.62 3.01
CA SER A 171 -19.96 -6.15 1.96
C SER A 171 -19.92 -5.18 0.79
N ALA A 172 -18.71 -4.76 0.39
CA ALA A 172 -18.52 -3.94 -0.78
C ALA A 172 -18.39 -4.82 -2.03
N GLU A 173 -19.07 -4.43 -3.10
CA GLU A 173 -18.91 -5.06 -4.41
C GLU A 173 -17.53 -4.77 -5.00
N ARG A 174 -17.07 -5.63 -5.90
CA ARG A 174 -15.82 -5.43 -6.61
C ARG A 174 -15.90 -4.25 -7.56
N ILE A 175 -15.00 -3.31 -7.39
CA ILE A 175 -14.76 -2.27 -8.39
C ILE A 175 -14.10 -2.90 -9.60
N LYS A 176 -14.56 -2.52 -10.79
CA LYS A 176 -14.02 -2.95 -12.07
C LYS A 176 -13.33 -1.78 -12.77
N HIS A 177 -12.25 -2.08 -13.45
CA HIS A 177 -11.56 -1.18 -14.37
C HIS A 177 -11.44 -1.89 -15.73
N ASN A 178 -11.94 -1.26 -16.80
CA ASN A 178 -12.01 -1.85 -18.14
C ASN A 178 -12.73 -3.22 -18.19
N GLY A 179 -13.85 -3.34 -17.43
CA GLY A 179 -14.67 -4.57 -17.39
C GLY A 179 -14.15 -5.68 -16.47
N GLU A 180 -12.89 -5.61 -16.02
CA GLU A 180 -12.26 -6.61 -15.15
C GLU A 180 -12.17 -6.13 -13.69
N PRO A 181 -12.31 -7.04 -12.71
CA PRO A 181 -12.18 -6.69 -11.30
C PRO A 181 -10.77 -6.16 -10.95
N ILE A 182 -10.73 -5.13 -10.14
CA ILE A 182 -9.47 -4.66 -9.53
C ILE A 182 -9.06 -5.64 -8.43
N SER A 183 -7.78 -6.05 -8.44
CA SER A 183 -7.22 -6.93 -7.41
C SER A 183 -5.71 -6.78 -7.29
N SER A 184 -5.15 -7.07 -6.10
CA SER A 184 -3.69 -7.09 -5.89
C SER A 184 -2.98 -8.09 -6.81
N THR A 185 -3.64 -9.19 -7.21
CA THR A 185 -3.07 -10.16 -8.15
C THR A 185 -2.89 -9.55 -9.54
N ARG A 186 -3.89 -8.79 -10.04
CA ARG A 186 -3.79 -8.09 -11.31
C ARG A 186 -2.70 -7.02 -11.26
N ILE A 187 -2.65 -6.22 -10.19
CA ILE A 187 -1.62 -5.18 -10.01
C ILE A 187 -0.21 -5.77 -10.04
N ARG A 188 0.03 -6.93 -9.39
CA ARG A 188 1.34 -7.58 -9.45
C ARG A 188 1.72 -7.99 -10.87
N LYS A 189 0.76 -8.52 -11.63
CA LYS A 189 0.99 -8.90 -13.04
C LYS A 189 1.35 -7.68 -13.89
N GLU A 190 0.63 -6.57 -13.75
CA GLU A 190 0.90 -5.34 -14.49
C GLU A 190 2.26 -4.73 -14.08
N LEU A 191 2.66 -4.80 -12.81
CA LEU A 191 4.01 -4.40 -12.36
C LEU A 191 5.11 -5.26 -13.03
N GLU A 192 4.93 -6.58 -13.06
CA GLU A 192 5.90 -7.51 -13.66
C GLU A 192 6.03 -7.32 -15.18
N THR A 193 4.99 -6.86 -15.85
CA THR A 193 5.02 -6.54 -17.29
C THR A 193 5.42 -5.11 -17.62
N GLY A 194 5.46 -4.23 -16.61
CA GLY A 194 5.85 -2.82 -16.76
C GLY A 194 4.71 -1.88 -17.18
N GLU A 195 3.46 -2.35 -17.09
CA GLU A 195 2.27 -1.57 -17.42
C GLU A 195 1.91 -0.60 -16.29
N ILE A 196 2.79 0.38 -16.04
CA ILE A 196 2.72 1.28 -14.88
C ILE A 196 1.48 2.16 -14.91
N GLU A 197 1.05 2.61 -16.08
CA GLU A 197 -0.18 3.42 -16.22
C GLU A 197 -1.39 2.59 -15.73
N ALA A 198 -1.48 1.32 -16.16
CA ALA A 198 -2.53 0.42 -15.68
C ALA A 198 -2.41 0.14 -14.16
N VAL A 199 -1.20 0.00 -13.64
CA VAL A 199 -0.97 -0.12 -12.19
C VAL A 199 -1.53 1.09 -11.45
N ASN A 200 -1.21 2.30 -11.90
CA ASN A 200 -1.65 3.56 -11.29
C ASN A 200 -3.18 3.71 -11.34
N ASP A 201 -3.79 3.36 -12.47
CA ASP A 201 -5.25 3.35 -12.63
C ASP A 201 -5.93 2.39 -11.63
N LEU A 202 -5.37 1.19 -11.43
CA LEU A 202 -5.90 0.20 -10.50
C LEU A 202 -5.69 0.60 -9.04
N LEU A 203 -4.56 1.22 -8.72
CA LEU A 203 -4.25 1.73 -7.40
C LEU A 203 -5.06 2.99 -7.06
N GLY A 204 -5.33 3.86 -8.05
CA GLY A 204 -5.90 5.18 -7.86
C GLY A 204 -4.92 6.16 -7.21
N TYR A 205 -3.62 5.92 -7.41
CA TYR A 205 -2.47 6.75 -7.06
C TYR A 205 -1.23 6.23 -7.80
N ASN A 206 -0.17 7.04 -7.92
CA ASN A 206 1.05 6.62 -8.59
C ASN A 206 1.84 5.63 -7.73
N TYR A 207 2.23 4.49 -8.31
CA TYR A 207 3.09 3.52 -7.64
C TYR A 207 4.38 4.21 -7.19
N THR A 208 4.76 4.05 -5.92
CA THR A 208 5.78 4.90 -5.28
C THR A 208 6.87 4.06 -4.63
N ALA A 209 8.12 4.43 -4.87
CA ALA A 209 9.28 3.98 -4.12
C ALA A 209 9.67 5.04 -3.09
N ARG A 210 10.01 4.63 -1.88
CA ARG A 210 10.47 5.53 -0.80
C ARG A 210 11.78 5.03 -0.22
N GLY A 211 12.67 5.96 0.10
CA GLY A 211 13.94 5.62 0.76
C GLY A 211 14.87 6.80 0.91
N ARG A 212 16.12 6.51 1.33
CA ARG A 212 17.17 7.52 1.43
C ARG A 212 18.16 7.38 0.29
N ILE A 213 18.62 8.50 -0.22
CA ILE A 213 19.64 8.55 -1.26
C ILE A 213 20.98 8.02 -0.68
N VAL A 214 21.59 7.09 -1.40
CA VAL A 214 22.91 6.55 -1.04
C VAL A 214 23.95 6.90 -2.09
N GLY A 215 25.24 6.78 -1.71
CA GLY A 215 26.34 6.92 -2.64
C GLY A 215 26.31 5.84 -3.73
N GLY A 216 26.52 6.24 -4.98
CA GLY A 216 26.63 5.35 -6.15
C GLY A 216 28.00 5.37 -6.79
N ALA A 217 28.18 4.62 -7.87
CA ALA A 217 29.46 4.53 -8.64
C ALA A 217 29.87 5.84 -9.35
N LYS A 218 29.03 6.89 -9.29
CA LYS A 218 29.22 8.21 -9.90
C LYS A 218 29.45 8.20 -11.43
N LEU A 219 29.20 7.07 -12.11
CA LEU A 219 29.38 6.96 -13.57
C LEU A 219 28.49 7.96 -14.31
N GLY A 220 27.22 8.12 -13.91
CA GLY A 220 26.30 9.09 -14.48
C GLY A 220 26.89 10.51 -14.45
N ARG A 221 27.52 10.92 -13.34
CA ARG A 221 28.16 12.24 -13.21
C ARG A 221 29.28 12.45 -14.22
N THR A 222 30.11 11.42 -14.50
CA THR A 222 31.24 11.52 -15.45
C THR A 222 30.79 11.67 -16.90
N ILE A 223 29.60 11.16 -17.24
CA ILE A 223 29.02 11.26 -18.59
C ILE A 223 27.99 12.41 -18.74
N GLY A 224 27.79 13.20 -17.67
CA GLY A 224 26.91 14.39 -17.68
C GLY A 224 25.47 14.15 -17.25
N PHE A 225 25.15 12.98 -16.69
CA PHE A 225 23.81 12.61 -16.17
C PHE A 225 23.90 12.16 -14.70
N PRO A 226 24.05 13.08 -13.73
CA PRO A 226 24.12 12.72 -12.32
C PRO A 226 22.84 12.00 -11.90
N THR A 227 22.95 10.94 -11.10
CA THR A 227 21.83 10.13 -10.60
C THR A 227 21.77 10.11 -9.09
N LEU A 228 20.56 10.13 -8.56
CA LEU A 228 20.22 9.81 -7.18
C LEU A 228 20.04 8.29 -7.10
N ASN A 229 20.76 7.63 -6.19
CA ASN A 229 20.69 6.17 -6.05
C ASN A 229 19.82 5.83 -4.85
N LEU A 230 18.76 5.06 -5.09
CA LEU A 230 17.85 4.58 -4.07
C LEU A 230 17.96 3.06 -3.95
N PRO A 231 18.41 2.51 -2.81
CA PRO A 231 18.45 1.06 -2.56
C PRO A 231 17.04 0.57 -2.25
N TRP A 232 16.20 0.51 -3.28
CA TRP A 232 14.81 0.13 -3.17
C TRP A 232 14.59 -1.31 -3.65
N GLN A 233 14.07 -2.15 -2.75
CA GLN A 233 13.96 -3.58 -2.92
C GLN A 233 12.53 -4.04 -2.59
N PRO A 234 11.56 -3.82 -3.49
CA PRO A 234 10.21 -4.30 -3.28
C PRO A 234 10.14 -5.83 -3.40
N GLU A 235 9.21 -6.47 -2.71
CA GLU A 235 8.98 -7.90 -2.90
C GLU A 235 8.37 -8.21 -4.27
N CYS A 236 7.40 -7.40 -4.72
CA CYS A 236 6.86 -7.46 -6.07
C CYS A 236 7.75 -6.59 -6.98
N LEU A 237 8.60 -7.24 -7.77
CA LEU A 237 9.56 -6.55 -8.63
C LEU A 237 8.85 -6.01 -9.88
N PRO A 238 8.87 -4.67 -10.13
CA PRO A 238 8.53 -4.12 -11.42
C PRO A 238 9.46 -4.65 -12.53
N ARG A 239 9.00 -4.62 -13.76
CA ARG A 239 9.84 -4.94 -14.90
C ARG A 239 11.10 -4.09 -14.89
N TYR A 240 12.25 -4.69 -15.15
CA TYR A 240 13.51 -3.93 -15.29
C TYR A 240 13.49 -3.06 -16.54
N GLY A 241 13.93 -1.82 -16.38
CA GLY A 241 13.93 -0.86 -17.48
C GLY A 241 14.03 0.59 -17.05
N VAL A 242 13.76 1.45 -18.00
CA VAL A 242 13.77 2.90 -17.85
C VAL A 242 12.34 3.42 -17.79
N TYR A 243 12.11 4.34 -16.87
CA TYR A 243 10.78 4.88 -16.56
C TYR A 243 10.80 6.41 -16.53
N LEU A 244 9.71 7.01 -16.94
CA LEU A 244 9.34 8.35 -16.56
C LEU A 244 8.90 8.32 -15.10
N VAL A 245 9.45 9.21 -14.29
CA VAL A 245 9.13 9.33 -12.86
C VAL A 245 8.94 10.79 -12.47
N SER A 246 8.20 11.03 -11.40
CA SER A 246 8.30 12.23 -10.59
C SER A 246 8.95 11.91 -9.25
N PHE A 247 9.70 12.84 -8.69
CA PHE A 247 10.37 12.63 -7.42
C PHE A 247 10.44 13.92 -6.60
N ARG A 248 10.51 13.77 -5.29
CA ARG A 248 10.62 14.90 -4.36
C ARG A 248 11.33 14.47 -3.08
N GLU A 249 11.77 15.45 -2.30
CA GLU A 249 12.10 15.21 -0.89
C GLU A 249 10.84 14.80 -0.13
N SER A 250 10.97 13.80 0.76
CA SER A 250 9.83 13.30 1.54
C SER A 250 9.23 14.41 2.39
N GLY A 251 7.92 14.65 2.21
CA GLY A 251 7.19 15.72 2.89
C GLY A 251 7.19 17.07 2.17
N SER A 252 8.00 17.28 1.12
CA SER A 252 7.92 18.44 0.23
C SER A 252 6.66 18.38 -0.63
N LYS A 253 6.23 19.53 -1.16
CA LYS A 253 5.18 19.63 -2.17
C LYS A 253 5.73 19.76 -3.59
N ASP A 254 7.03 19.98 -3.72
CA ASP A 254 7.67 20.35 -4.98
C ASP A 254 8.15 19.08 -5.70
N TRP A 255 7.36 18.62 -6.66
CA TRP A 255 7.69 17.50 -7.51
C TRP A 255 8.59 17.91 -8.66
N GLN A 256 9.59 17.11 -8.92
CA GLN A 256 10.52 17.22 -10.05
C GLN A 256 10.30 16.05 -11.00
N VAL A 257 10.45 16.25 -12.30
CA VAL A 257 10.35 15.20 -13.31
C VAL A 257 11.72 14.59 -13.56
N GLY A 258 11.78 13.29 -13.77
CA GLY A 258 13.00 12.57 -14.01
C GLY A 258 12.86 11.30 -14.85
N VAL A 259 14.01 10.74 -15.18
CA VAL A 259 14.14 9.42 -15.79
C VAL A 259 14.77 8.51 -14.75
N ALA A 260 14.17 7.35 -14.50
CA ALA A 260 14.70 6.36 -13.57
C ALA A 260 15.06 5.07 -14.28
N ASN A 261 16.23 4.52 -13.97
CA ASN A 261 16.59 3.15 -14.33
C ASN A 261 16.36 2.24 -13.12
N TYR A 262 15.55 1.22 -13.28
CA TYR A 262 15.36 0.15 -12.31
C TYR A 262 15.93 -1.15 -12.86
N GLY A 263 16.93 -1.71 -12.20
CA GLY A 263 17.57 -2.91 -12.68
C GLY A 263 18.76 -3.36 -11.84
N ILE A 264 19.43 -4.42 -12.31
CA ILE A 264 20.58 -5.02 -11.64
C ILE A 264 21.87 -4.39 -12.17
N LYS A 265 22.70 -3.82 -11.28
CA LYS A 265 24.02 -3.30 -11.67
C LYS A 265 24.96 -4.44 -12.07
N PRO A 266 25.57 -4.41 -13.27
CA PRO A 266 26.46 -5.47 -13.73
C PRO A 266 27.85 -5.46 -13.07
N THR A 267 28.08 -4.73 -11.99
CA THR A 267 29.40 -4.55 -11.37
C THR A 267 29.63 -5.53 -10.22
N VAL A 268 30.64 -6.43 -10.44
CA VAL A 268 31.20 -7.45 -9.54
C VAL A 268 30.38 -8.75 -9.45
N ALA A 269 31.07 -9.86 -9.74
CA ALA A 269 30.56 -11.23 -9.78
C ALA A 269 30.21 -11.82 -8.38
N ASN A 270 29.19 -11.25 -7.73
CA ASN A 270 28.60 -11.84 -6.53
C ASN A 270 27.12 -12.19 -6.78
N ALA A 271 26.72 -13.39 -6.34
CA ALA A 271 25.40 -13.98 -6.56
C ALA A 271 24.21 -13.21 -5.94
N ASP A 272 24.46 -12.13 -5.18
CA ASP A 272 23.48 -11.34 -4.45
C ASP A 272 23.29 -9.93 -5.06
N GLN A 273 23.22 -9.84 -6.39
CA GLN A 273 22.95 -8.54 -7.03
C GLN A 273 21.51 -8.13 -6.83
N MET A 274 21.30 -7.16 -5.93
CA MET A 274 19.98 -6.58 -5.66
C MET A 274 19.68 -5.47 -6.66
N PRO A 275 18.43 -5.36 -7.15
CA PRO A 275 18.04 -4.27 -8.02
C PRO A 275 18.18 -2.92 -7.30
N ALA A 276 18.50 -1.87 -8.06
CA ALA A 276 18.58 -0.51 -7.57
C ALA A 276 17.75 0.42 -8.47
N LEU A 277 17.22 1.48 -7.87
CA LEU A 277 16.55 2.56 -8.57
C LEU A 277 17.52 3.74 -8.66
N GLU A 278 17.86 4.14 -9.88
CA GLU A 278 18.72 5.29 -10.19
C GLU A 278 17.91 6.37 -10.87
N VAL A 279 17.71 7.52 -10.22
CA VAL A 279 16.89 8.62 -10.72
C VAL A 279 17.77 9.76 -11.21
N HIS A 280 17.56 10.21 -12.45
CA HIS A 280 18.15 11.39 -13.04
C HIS A 280 17.07 12.46 -13.22
N GLY A 281 17.22 13.60 -12.55
CA GLY A 281 16.32 14.75 -12.74
C GLY A 281 16.49 15.37 -14.12
N LEU A 282 15.40 15.71 -14.81
CA LEU A 282 15.47 16.43 -16.08
C LEU A 282 15.97 17.86 -15.90
N ASP A 283 15.75 18.42 -14.70
CA ASP A 283 16.31 19.69 -14.25
C ASP A 283 17.30 19.46 -13.10
N ALA A 284 18.05 20.49 -12.75
CA ALA A 284 18.99 20.45 -11.62
C ALA A 284 18.22 20.24 -10.31
N THR A 285 18.75 19.36 -9.45
CA THR A 285 18.17 19.09 -8.13
C THR A 285 19.19 19.40 -7.04
N GLU A 286 18.72 19.90 -5.90
CA GLU A 286 19.50 20.13 -4.68
C GLU A 286 19.61 18.88 -3.79
N LEU A 287 18.86 17.82 -4.13
CA LEU A 287 18.84 16.58 -3.36
C LEU A 287 20.21 15.89 -3.36
N SER A 288 20.57 15.37 -2.20
CA SER A 288 21.90 14.83 -1.92
C SER A 288 21.84 13.52 -1.12
N ILE A 289 23.01 12.92 -0.86
CA ILE A 289 23.13 11.70 -0.04
C ILE A 289 22.52 11.93 1.34
N ASN A 290 21.78 10.95 1.83
CA ASN A 290 21.01 10.87 3.07
C ASN A 290 19.64 11.58 3.04
N ASP A 291 19.30 12.37 2.04
CA ASP A 291 17.96 12.91 1.91
C ASP A 291 16.95 11.79 1.69
N ALA A 292 15.81 11.88 2.36
CA ALA A 292 14.70 10.95 2.16
C ALA A 292 13.88 11.42 0.96
N ILE A 293 13.64 10.52 0.01
CA ILE A 293 12.88 10.84 -1.20
C ILE A 293 11.72 9.90 -1.44
N GLU A 294 10.74 10.42 -2.16
CA GLU A 294 9.65 9.67 -2.77
C GLU A 294 9.80 9.75 -4.29
N VAL A 295 9.64 8.62 -4.96
CA VAL A 295 9.71 8.50 -6.41
C VAL A 295 8.43 7.85 -6.90
N GLU A 296 7.61 8.58 -7.61
CA GLU A 296 6.41 8.10 -8.27
C GLU A 296 6.72 7.62 -9.69
N TRP A 297 6.24 6.44 -10.02
CA TRP A 297 6.42 5.81 -11.32
C TRP A 297 5.24 6.20 -12.21
N LEU A 298 5.53 6.84 -13.34
CA LEU A 298 4.50 7.39 -14.20
C LEU A 298 4.29 6.55 -15.46
N LYS A 299 5.38 6.17 -16.13
CA LYS A 299 5.31 5.43 -17.39
C LYS A 299 6.56 4.62 -17.68
N PHE A 300 6.40 3.45 -18.29
CA PHE A 300 7.51 2.65 -18.80
C PHE A 300 8.00 3.22 -20.14
N ILE A 301 9.30 3.51 -20.26
CA ILE A 301 9.91 4.04 -21.49
C ILE A 301 10.48 2.91 -22.35
N ARG A 302 11.32 2.06 -21.75
CA ARG A 302 11.98 0.94 -22.46
C ARG A 302 12.57 -0.09 -21.51
N PRO A 303 12.85 -1.32 -21.98
CA PRO A 303 13.59 -2.30 -21.20
C PRO A 303 15.06 -1.90 -21.04
N GLU A 304 15.75 -2.53 -20.06
CA GLU A 304 17.19 -2.43 -19.93
C GLU A 304 17.89 -2.91 -21.22
N GLN A 305 19.01 -2.30 -21.51
CA GLN A 305 19.88 -2.72 -22.62
C GLN A 305 21.36 -2.57 -22.26
N LYS A 306 22.20 -3.40 -22.87
CA LYS A 306 23.65 -3.31 -22.71
C LYS A 306 24.22 -2.38 -23.78
N PHE A 307 25.26 -1.60 -23.42
CA PHE A 307 25.92 -0.68 -24.30
C PHE A 307 27.40 -1.11 -24.49
N ALA A 308 27.92 -1.02 -25.71
CA ALA A 308 29.27 -1.35 -26.00
C ALA A 308 30.27 -0.25 -25.56
N SER A 309 29.80 0.97 -25.33
CA SER A 309 30.61 2.11 -24.91
C SER A 309 29.85 3.12 -24.05
N ALA A 310 30.59 3.91 -23.25
CA ALA A 310 30.05 5.05 -22.53
C ALA A 310 29.41 6.11 -23.45
N LYS A 311 29.92 6.22 -24.68
CA LYS A 311 29.35 7.14 -25.69
C LYS A 311 27.95 6.72 -26.12
N GLU A 312 27.73 5.42 -26.34
CA GLU A 312 26.41 4.86 -26.67
C GLU A 312 25.43 5.03 -25.50
N LEU A 313 25.89 4.68 -24.28
CA LEU A 313 25.10 4.89 -23.06
C LEU A 313 24.66 6.35 -22.93
N LYS A 314 25.62 7.30 -23.09
CA LYS A 314 25.32 8.74 -23.05
C LYS A 314 24.29 9.16 -24.08
N ALA A 315 24.41 8.69 -25.33
CA ALA A 315 23.49 9.00 -26.40
C ALA A 315 22.08 8.46 -26.12
N GLN A 316 21.98 7.26 -25.53
CA GLN A 316 20.69 6.66 -25.19
C GLN A 316 20.03 7.39 -24.02
N ILE A 317 20.77 7.73 -22.95
CA ILE A 317 20.20 8.51 -21.83
C ILE A 317 19.65 9.87 -22.32
N ALA A 318 20.37 10.53 -23.23
CA ALA A 318 19.88 11.78 -23.83
C ALA A 318 18.54 11.59 -24.57
N LYS A 319 18.38 10.47 -25.31
CA LYS A 319 17.10 10.13 -25.95
C LYS A 319 16.01 9.85 -24.91
N ASP A 320 16.32 9.09 -23.87
CA ASP A 320 15.37 8.77 -22.80
C ASP A 320 14.87 10.07 -22.12
N CYS A 321 15.76 11.04 -21.88
CA CYS A 321 15.39 12.34 -21.33
C CYS A 321 14.48 13.16 -22.27
N VAL A 322 14.72 13.10 -23.59
CA VAL A 322 13.84 13.77 -24.58
C VAL A 322 12.46 13.11 -24.55
N THR A 323 12.41 11.77 -24.65
CA THR A 323 11.15 11.02 -24.56
C THR A 323 10.40 11.31 -23.27
N ALA A 324 11.12 11.38 -22.14
CA ALA A 324 10.50 11.70 -20.85
C ALA A 324 9.90 13.10 -20.81
N LYS A 325 10.55 14.10 -21.42
CA LYS A 325 9.99 15.46 -21.54
C LYS A 325 8.72 15.47 -22.36
N GLU A 326 8.72 14.81 -23.53
CA GLU A 326 7.54 14.71 -24.40
C GLU A 326 6.35 13.98 -23.75
N LEU A 327 6.62 13.04 -22.85
CA LEU A 327 5.59 12.28 -22.13
C LEU A 327 5.08 12.99 -20.87
N ALA A 328 5.81 13.99 -20.37
CA ALA A 328 5.45 14.76 -19.17
C ALA A 328 4.61 16.01 -19.50
N GLU A 329 4.61 16.48 -20.78
CA GLU A 329 3.75 17.54 -21.32
C GLU A 329 2.32 17.03 -21.56
#